data_fe74e602eff9c11366eee47ee39eca92
#
_entry.id   fe74e602eff9c11366eee47ee39eca92
#
_cell.length_a   1.000
_cell.length_b   1.000
_cell.length_c   1.000
_cell.angle_alpha   90.00
_cell.angle_beta   90.00
_cell.angle_gamma   90.00
#
_symmetry.space_group_name_H-M   'P 1'
#
loop_
_entity.id
_entity.type
_entity.pdbx_description
1 polymer ?
#
loop_
_entity_poly.entity_id
_entity_poly.type
_entity_poly.pdbx_seq_one_letter_code
_entity_poly.pdbx_strand_id
1 'polypeptide(L)'
;LQNTLLELYGLVSVIDDYAFGDLKSFKSQYSRVGGSSEEDLFYELKERLKPICKRTLRRQVLEYIRYTNRIALVEEFYPTAEEQELYDLVTEYLQRESLYALPSGQRKLMTLILRRLLASSTYAISGTLEALSTKLEHIVKDNGDNDNSEDISDNFEMYDELQEEWEGEDYDSDEERDEEKEHYSPYEIEQIKAEILSLKKFAKLAKSIIINSKGEKLFTALQRGFDEMGRISAPRKAIIFTESTRTQKYVRSLLESSGYSGKIVLFNGSNTD
;
A
#
# COMPACT_ATOMS: atom_id res chain seq x y z
N LEU A 1 -5.19 17.31 -6.75
CA LEU A 1 -5.94 16.68 -7.84
C LEU A 1 -4.99 15.80 -8.65
N GLN A 2 -4.78 14.58 -8.23
CA GLN A 2 -3.86 13.69 -8.95
C GLN A 2 -4.59 12.43 -9.48
N ASN A 3 -5.70 12.02 -8.86
CA ASN A 3 -6.22 10.68 -9.08
C ASN A 3 -7.62 10.65 -9.72
N THR A 4 -8.57 11.47 -9.28
CA THR A 4 -9.94 11.37 -9.80
C THR A 4 -10.65 12.73 -9.95
N LEU A 5 -11.64 12.80 -10.86
CA LEU A 5 -12.52 13.97 -10.97
C LEU A 5 -13.45 14.13 -9.76
N LEU A 6 -13.66 13.06 -8.97
CA LEU A 6 -14.43 13.12 -7.73
C LEU A 6 -13.75 13.94 -6.64
N GLU A 7 -12.40 13.91 -6.55
CA GLU A 7 -11.65 14.80 -5.66
C GLU A 7 -11.88 16.27 -6.02
N LEU A 8 -11.96 16.57 -7.33
CA LEU A 8 -12.27 17.91 -7.79
C LEU A 8 -13.67 18.32 -7.36
N TYR A 9 -14.67 17.41 -7.50
CA TYR A 9 -16.03 17.65 -7.02
C TYR A 9 -16.03 17.96 -5.51
N GLY A 10 -15.39 17.12 -4.70
CA GLY A 10 -15.32 17.33 -3.26
C GLY A 10 -14.66 18.66 -2.87
N LEU A 11 -13.55 19.03 -3.51
CA LEU A 11 -12.88 20.31 -3.23
C LEU A 11 -13.72 21.53 -3.65
N VAL A 12 -14.43 21.44 -4.76
CA VAL A 12 -15.27 22.54 -5.25
C VAL A 12 -16.54 22.67 -4.43
N SER A 13 -17.18 21.57 -4.02
CA SER A 13 -18.37 21.59 -3.18
C SER A 13 -18.14 22.22 -1.79
N VAL A 14 -16.90 22.16 -1.26
CA VAL A 14 -16.55 22.90 -0.04
C VAL A 14 -16.58 24.42 -0.23
N ILE A 15 -16.36 24.91 -1.46
CA ILE A 15 -16.32 26.34 -1.80
C ILE A 15 -17.70 26.80 -2.26
N ASP A 16 -18.35 26.02 -3.12
CA ASP A 16 -19.65 26.30 -3.72
C ASP A 16 -20.37 24.99 -4.08
N ASP A 17 -21.37 24.64 -3.29
CA ASP A 17 -22.18 23.42 -3.46
C ASP A 17 -22.95 23.39 -4.80
N TYR A 18 -23.17 24.54 -5.43
CA TYR A 18 -23.95 24.65 -6.65
C TYR A 18 -23.10 24.63 -7.92
N ALA A 19 -21.78 24.73 -7.81
CA ALA A 19 -20.89 24.86 -8.96
C ALA A 19 -20.98 23.66 -9.93
N PHE A 20 -21.16 22.45 -9.39
CA PHE A 20 -21.25 21.20 -10.15
C PHE A 20 -22.60 20.48 -10.03
N GLY A 21 -23.53 21.03 -9.22
CA GLY A 21 -24.79 20.36 -8.88
C GLY A 21 -24.57 19.15 -7.96
N ASP A 22 -25.48 18.19 -8.02
CA ASP A 22 -25.39 17.00 -7.17
C ASP A 22 -24.33 15.98 -7.68
N LEU A 23 -23.79 15.20 -6.74
CA LEU A 23 -22.75 14.20 -7.02
C LEU A 23 -23.17 13.17 -8.07
N LYS A 24 -24.45 12.78 -8.09
CA LYS A 24 -24.96 11.77 -9.00
C LYS A 24 -24.99 12.27 -10.45
N SER A 25 -25.39 13.51 -10.63
CA SER A 25 -25.36 14.20 -11.94
C SER A 25 -23.90 14.40 -12.39
N PHE A 26 -23.02 14.83 -11.50
CA PHE A 26 -21.59 14.98 -11.81
C PHE A 26 -20.95 13.65 -12.22
N LYS A 27 -21.17 12.57 -11.46
CA LYS A 27 -20.71 11.22 -11.83
C LYS A 27 -21.24 10.81 -13.21
N SER A 28 -22.52 10.98 -13.49
CA SER A 28 -23.11 10.58 -14.77
C SER A 28 -22.56 11.37 -15.97
N GLN A 29 -22.21 12.63 -15.76
CA GLN A 29 -21.68 13.52 -16.80
C GLN A 29 -20.19 13.27 -17.08
N TYR A 30 -19.38 13.05 -16.01
CA TYR A 30 -17.92 13.01 -16.11
C TYR A 30 -17.28 11.62 -15.92
N SER A 31 -18.02 10.57 -15.48
CA SER A 31 -17.47 9.21 -15.38
C SER A 31 -17.47 8.41 -16.68
N ARG A 32 -18.12 8.90 -17.74
CA ARG A 32 -18.12 8.27 -19.07
C ARG A 32 -17.03 8.84 -19.98
N VAL A 33 -15.80 8.92 -19.48
CA VAL A 33 -14.65 9.40 -20.22
C VAL A 33 -14.11 8.25 -21.08
N GLY A 34 -14.36 8.28 -22.38
CA GLY A 34 -13.92 7.25 -23.31
C GLY A 34 -14.49 7.40 -24.73
N GLY A 35 -14.62 8.62 -25.23
CA GLY A 35 -15.12 8.84 -26.59
C GLY A 35 -14.72 10.20 -27.18
N SER A 36 -15.03 10.44 -28.44
CA SER A 36 -14.71 11.66 -29.21
C SER A 36 -15.26 12.99 -28.67
N SER A 37 -15.96 13.00 -27.55
CA SER A 37 -16.46 14.20 -26.84
C SER A 37 -15.68 14.54 -25.55
N GLU A 38 -14.53 13.93 -25.34
CA GLU A 38 -13.72 14.12 -24.13
C GLU A 38 -13.16 15.55 -24.02
N GLU A 39 -12.71 16.11 -25.13
CA GLU A 39 -12.17 17.48 -25.20
C GLU A 39 -13.24 18.52 -24.86
N ASP A 40 -14.47 18.33 -25.32
CA ASP A 40 -15.58 19.24 -25.07
C ASP A 40 -16.01 19.21 -23.60
N LEU A 41 -16.01 18.01 -22.96
CA LEU A 41 -16.31 17.85 -21.54
C LEU A 41 -15.27 18.53 -20.66
N PHE A 42 -13.99 18.36 -20.97
CA PHE A 42 -12.92 19.04 -20.25
C PHE A 42 -12.92 20.54 -20.47
N TYR A 43 -13.30 20.99 -21.65
CA TYR A 43 -13.47 22.43 -21.92
C TYR A 43 -14.59 23.01 -21.05
N GLU A 44 -15.76 22.38 -21.01
CA GLU A 44 -16.88 22.81 -20.17
C GLU A 44 -16.51 22.84 -18.69
N LEU A 45 -15.84 21.78 -18.19
CA LEU A 45 -15.36 21.70 -16.81
C LEU A 45 -14.39 22.84 -16.48
N LYS A 46 -13.50 23.15 -17.42
CA LYS A 46 -12.54 24.26 -17.28
C LYS A 46 -13.24 25.62 -17.22
N GLU A 47 -14.28 25.85 -18.04
CA GLU A 47 -15.05 27.07 -18.01
C GLU A 47 -15.80 27.26 -16.68
N ARG A 48 -16.40 26.18 -16.14
CA ARG A 48 -17.05 26.18 -14.83
C ARG A 48 -16.06 26.45 -13.68
N LEU A 49 -14.81 26.00 -13.81
CA LEU A 49 -13.77 26.22 -12.80
C LEU A 49 -13.15 27.61 -12.84
N LYS A 50 -13.19 28.32 -13.95
CA LYS A 50 -12.54 29.65 -14.10
C LYS A 50 -12.87 30.66 -12.99
N PRO A 51 -14.15 30.79 -12.55
CA PRO A 51 -14.48 31.77 -11.51
C PRO A 51 -14.00 31.34 -10.11
N ILE A 52 -13.83 30.03 -9.89
CA ILE A 52 -13.56 29.44 -8.56
C ILE A 52 -12.07 29.11 -8.41
N CYS A 53 -11.42 28.66 -9.48
CA CYS A 53 -10.07 28.11 -9.45
C CYS A 53 -9.06 28.98 -10.20
N LYS A 54 -7.99 29.41 -9.50
CA LYS A 54 -6.88 30.15 -10.09
C LYS A 54 -5.61 29.34 -10.01
N ARG A 55 -5.13 28.86 -11.15
CA ARG A 55 -3.88 28.08 -11.21
C ARG A 55 -2.70 28.99 -11.53
N THR A 56 -1.76 29.09 -10.60
CA THR A 56 -0.49 29.79 -10.80
C THR A 56 0.63 28.76 -11.01
N LEU A 57 1.32 28.86 -12.14
CA LEU A 57 2.46 27.99 -12.42
C LEU A 57 3.72 28.58 -11.79
N ARG A 58 4.64 27.74 -11.30
CA ARG A 58 5.93 28.15 -10.71
C ARG A 58 6.71 29.12 -11.62
N ARG A 59 6.69 28.87 -12.94
CA ARG A 59 7.35 29.73 -13.93
C ARG A 59 6.82 31.17 -13.96
N GLN A 60 5.55 31.39 -13.56
CA GLN A 60 4.90 32.71 -13.57
C GLN A 60 5.25 33.56 -12.35
N VAL A 61 5.81 32.92 -11.31
CA VAL A 61 6.15 33.58 -10.05
C VAL A 61 7.67 33.57 -9.75
N LEU A 62 8.50 33.19 -10.73
CA LEU A 62 9.96 33.16 -10.59
C LEU A 62 10.57 34.51 -10.25
N GLU A 63 9.92 35.60 -10.67
CA GLU A 63 10.36 36.97 -10.34
C GLU A 63 10.18 37.29 -8.84
N TYR A 64 9.19 36.65 -8.20
CA TYR A 64 8.85 36.91 -6.80
C TYR A 64 9.39 35.81 -5.86
N ILE A 65 9.46 34.54 -6.33
CA ILE A 65 9.89 33.43 -5.52
C ILE A 65 10.94 32.63 -6.28
N ARG A 66 12.13 32.51 -5.69
CA ARG A 66 13.18 31.63 -6.21
C ARG A 66 12.94 30.21 -5.72
N TYR A 67 12.57 29.31 -6.64
CA TYR A 67 12.48 27.89 -6.35
C TYR A 67 13.84 27.23 -6.52
N THR A 68 14.12 26.26 -5.63
CA THR A 68 15.27 25.37 -5.80
C THR A 68 15.06 24.40 -6.96
N ASN A 69 16.12 24.09 -7.68
CA ASN A 69 16.08 23.06 -8.70
C ASN A 69 15.91 21.68 -8.06
N ARG A 70 15.08 20.84 -8.66
CA ARG A 70 14.94 19.43 -8.30
C ARG A 70 15.82 18.60 -9.23
N ILE A 71 16.69 17.80 -8.64
CA ILE A 71 17.51 16.83 -9.36
C ILE A 71 16.98 15.46 -8.97
N ALA A 72 16.51 14.71 -9.97
CA ALA A 72 16.10 13.32 -9.76
C ALA A 72 17.34 12.43 -9.81
N LEU A 73 17.55 11.67 -8.75
CA LEU A 73 18.56 10.61 -8.69
C LEU A 73 17.82 9.28 -8.64
N VAL A 74 18.21 8.35 -9.48
CA VAL A 74 17.66 6.99 -9.54
C VAL A 74 18.77 6.02 -9.16
N GLU A 75 18.48 5.16 -8.19
CA GLU A 75 19.33 4.03 -7.84
C GLU A 75 18.62 2.74 -8.27
N GLU A 76 19.21 2.05 -9.21
CA GLU A 76 18.73 0.75 -9.67
C GLU A 76 19.20 -0.34 -8.69
N PHE A 77 18.32 -1.29 -8.42
CA PHE A 77 18.66 -2.48 -7.64
C PHE A 77 18.25 -3.74 -8.41
N TYR A 78 18.96 -4.80 -8.15
CA TYR A 78 18.65 -6.13 -8.68
C TYR A 78 18.42 -7.06 -7.49
N PRO A 79 17.31 -7.82 -7.46
CA PRO A 79 17.04 -8.75 -6.38
C PRO A 79 18.13 -9.81 -6.31
N THR A 80 18.42 -10.27 -5.10
CA THR A 80 19.27 -11.45 -4.88
C THR A 80 18.57 -12.72 -5.36
N ALA A 81 19.30 -13.83 -5.47
CA ALA A 81 18.69 -15.11 -5.85
C ALA A 81 17.58 -15.53 -4.88
N GLU A 82 17.77 -15.28 -3.58
CA GLU A 82 16.79 -15.60 -2.54
C GLU A 82 15.55 -14.69 -2.61
N GLU A 83 15.75 -13.40 -2.90
CA GLU A 83 14.65 -12.45 -3.12
C GLU A 83 13.83 -12.84 -4.37
N GLN A 84 14.51 -13.25 -5.43
CA GLN A 84 13.85 -13.69 -6.66
C GLN A 84 13.08 -15.00 -6.43
N GLU A 85 13.67 -15.97 -5.71
CA GLU A 85 12.99 -17.22 -5.34
C GLU A 85 11.73 -16.94 -4.55
N LEU A 86 11.80 -16.05 -3.54
CA LEU A 86 10.63 -15.65 -2.75
C LEU A 86 9.56 -15.02 -3.64
N TYR A 87 9.96 -14.13 -4.55
CA TYR A 87 9.03 -13.46 -5.47
C TYR A 87 8.30 -14.46 -6.36
N ASP A 88 9.03 -15.42 -6.93
CA ASP A 88 8.48 -16.43 -7.82
C ASP A 88 7.52 -17.36 -7.07
N LEU A 89 7.91 -17.85 -5.88
CA LEU A 89 7.09 -18.72 -5.05
C LEU A 89 5.77 -18.05 -4.60
N VAL A 90 5.83 -16.80 -4.14
CA VAL A 90 4.63 -16.06 -3.75
C VAL A 90 3.76 -15.73 -4.97
N THR A 91 4.37 -15.40 -6.11
CA THR A 91 3.64 -15.12 -7.35
C THR A 91 2.90 -16.37 -7.83
N GLU A 92 3.55 -17.54 -7.83
CA GLU A 92 2.93 -18.82 -8.20
C GLU A 92 1.79 -19.17 -7.24
N TYR A 93 1.99 -18.97 -5.94
CA TYR A 93 0.95 -19.14 -4.94
C TYR A 93 -0.29 -18.29 -5.22
N LEU A 94 -0.10 -17.01 -5.50
CA LEU A 94 -1.20 -16.06 -5.77
C LEU A 94 -1.95 -16.35 -7.09
N GLN A 95 -1.36 -17.14 -7.99
CA GLN A 95 -1.98 -17.56 -9.26
C GLN A 95 -2.82 -18.81 -9.15
N ARG A 96 -2.79 -19.54 -8.01
CA ARG A 96 -3.59 -20.77 -7.81
C ARG A 96 -5.08 -20.47 -7.97
N GLU A 97 -5.84 -21.41 -8.51
CA GLU A 97 -7.28 -21.25 -8.74
C GLU A 97 -8.09 -21.10 -7.45
N SER A 98 -7.70 -21.80 -6.38
CA SER A 98 -8.31 -21.72 -5.05
C SER A 98 -7.26 -21.36 -3.99
N LEU A 99 -7.60 -20.41 -3.13
CA LEU A 99 -6.82 -19.99 -1.97
C LEU A 99 -7.78 -19.79 -0.81
N TYR A 100 -7.56 -20.55 0.26
CA TYR A 100 -8.41 -20.49 1.47
C TYR A 100 -8.01 -19.32 2.39
N ALA A 101 -6.76 -18.87 2.32
CA ALA A 101 -6.30 -17.71 3.10
C ALA A 101 -6.94 -16.39 2.66
N LEU A 102 -7.36 -16.29 1.40
CA LEU A 102 -7.86 -15.06 0.80
C LEU A 102 -9.37 -15.11 0.57
N PRO A 103 -10.14 -14.07 0.97
CA PRO A 103 -11.57 -14.01 0.71
C PRO A 103 -11.87 -14.08 -0.79
N SER A 104 -12.82 -14.95 -1.18
CA SER A 104 -13.16 -15.17 -2.59
C SER A 104 -13.64 -13.90 -3.32
N GLY A 105 -14.38 -13.02 -2.63
CA GLY A 105 -14.90 -11.77 -3.19
C GLY A 105 -13.85 -10.68 -3.40
N GLN A 106 -12.78 -10.67 -2.60
CA GLN A 106 -11.74 -9.62 -2.63
C GLN A 106 -10.39 -10.13 -3.14
N ARG A 107 -10.35 -11.33 -3.70
CA ARG A 107 -9.11 -12.00 -4.12
C ARG A 107 -8.20 -11.15 -5.01
N LYS A 108 -8.77 -10.41 -5.97
CA LYS A 108 -7.98 -9.56 -6.90
C LYS A 108 -7.27 -8.43 -6.16
N LEU A 109 -7.97 -7.78 -5.23
CA LEU A 109 -7.42 -6.71 -4.41
C LEU A 109 -6.32 -7.25 -3.49
N MET A 110 -6.59 -8.35 -2.78
CA MET A 110 -5.62 -9.01 -1.91
C MET A 110 -4.34 -9.40 -2.65
N THR A 111 -4.49 -9.96 -3.86
CA THR A 111 -3.34 -10.28 -4.71
C THR A 111 -2.51 -9.05 -5.05
N LEU A 112 -3.16 -7.92 -5.35
CA LEU A 112 -2.46 -6.67 -5.64
C LEU A 112 -1.69 -6.16 -4.42
N ILE A 113 -2.30 -6.17 -3.24
CA ILE A 113 -1.69 -5.73 -1.99
C ILE A 113 -0.49 -6.61 -1.63
N LEU A 114 -0.64 -7.94 -1.69
CA LEU A 114 0.45 -8.86 -1.42
C LEU A 114 1.63 -8.66 -2.39
N ARG A 115 1.36 -8.39 -3.66
CA ARG A 115 2.41 -8.03 -4.63
C ARG A 115 3.08 -6.69 -4.30
N ARG A 116 2.34 -5.69 -3.85
CA ARG A 116 2.90 -4.40 -3.38
C ARG A 116 3.81 -4.61 -2.17
N LEU A 117 3.35 -5.37 -1.17
CA LEU A 117 4.15 -5.68 0.02
C LEU A 117 5.43 -6.44 -0.37
N LEU A 118 5.32 -7.45 -1.23
CA LEU A 118 6.46 -8.22 -1.74
C LEU A 118 7.48 -7.34 -2.45
N ALA A 119 7.00 -6.40 -3.28
CA ALA A 119 7.84 -5.43 -3.96
C ALA A 119 8.39 -4.35 -3.02
N SER A 120 7.77 -4.11 -1.87
CA SER A 120 8.20 -3.10 -0.90
C SER A 120 9.38 -3.61 -0.06
N SER A 121 9.20 -4.71 0.66
CA SER A 121 10.27 -5.35 1.43
C SER A 121 9.93 -6.81 1.79
N THR A 122 10.96 -7.64 1.90
CA THR A 122 10.82 -9.03 2.36
C THR A 122 10.30 -9.11 3.80
N TYR A 123 10.63 -8.10 4.63
CA TYR A 123 10.13 -7.99 5.99
C TYR A 123 8.61 -7.73 6.03
N ALA A 124 8.11 -6.82 5.18
CA ALA A 124 6.68 -6.49 5.15
C ALA A 124 5.83 -7.70 4.76
N ILE A 125 6.25 -8.43 3.72
CA ILE A 125 5.51 -9.63 3.27
C ILE A 125 5.61 -10.80 4.26
N SER A 126 6.72 -10.95 5.00
CA SER A 126 6.89 -12.06 5.94
C SER A 126 5.82 -12.09 7.02
N GLY A 127 5.54 -10.93 7.63
CA GLY A 127 4.50 -10.82 8.65
C GLY A 127 3.10 -11.13 8.12
N THR A 128 2.81 -10.70 6.88
CA THR A 128 1.52 -10.99 6.24
C THR A 128 1.35 -12.49 5.95
N LEU A 129 2.40 -13.14 5.46
CA LEU A 129 2.37 -14.59 5.19
C LEU A 129 2.17 -15.40 6.49
N GLU A 130 2.75 -14.95 7.61
CA GLU A 130 2.51 -15.55 8.92
C GLU A 130 1.08 -15.37 9.39
N ALA A 131 0.53 -14.16 9.27
CA ALA A 131 -0.86 -13.89 9.64
C ALA A 131 -1.85 -14.77 8.85
N LEU A 132 -1.65 -14.87 7.54
CA LEU A 132 -2.46 -15.76 6.68
C LEU A 132 -2.33 -17.23 7.11
N SER A 133 -1.11 -17.68 7.44
CA SER A 133 -0.89 -19.03 7.95
C SER A 133 -1.61 -19.28 9.27
N THR A 134 -1.54 -18.35 10.21
CA THR A 134 -2.19 -18.46 11.53
C THR A 134 -3.72 -18.47 11.39
N LYS A 135 -4.28 -17.62 10.51
CA LYS A 135 -5.73 -17.64 10.21
C LYS A 135 -6.19 -19.02 9.74
N LEU A 136 -5.45 -19.62 8.80
CA LEU A 136 -5.77 -20.96 8.32
C LEU A 136 -5.65 -22.05 9.41
N GLU A 137 -4.68 -21.90 10.33
CA GLU A 137 -4.54 -22.81 11.47
C GLU A 137 -5.73 -22.76 12.41
N HIS A 138 -6.32 -21.57 12.64
CA HIS A 138 -7.56 -21.42 13.40
C HIS A 138 -8.72 -22.12 12.69
N ILE A 139 -8.89 -21.94 11.39
CA ILE A 139 -9.92 -22.63 10.61
C ILE A 139 -9.81 -24.16 10.77
N VAL A 140 -8.60 -24.70 10.72
CA VAL A 140 -8.38 -26.16 10.89
C VAL A 140 -8.69 -26.62 12.31
N LYS A 141 -8.41 -25.81 13.34
CA LYS A 141 -8.72 -26.13 14.74
C LYS A 141 -10.22 -26.09 15.00
N ASP A 142 -10.91 -25.06 14.54
CA ASP A 142 -12.34 -24.86 14.74
C ASP A 142 -13.21 -25.94 14.06
N ASN A 143 -12.72 -26.52 12.95
CA ASN A 143 -13.34 -27.69 12.33
C ASN A 143 -13.05 -29.02 13.07
N GLY A 144 -12.12 -29.03 14.02
CA GLY A 144 -11.70 -30.23 14.78
C GLY A 144 -12.29 -30.33 16.20
N ASP A 145 -12.63 -29.22 16.84
CA ASP A 145 -13.15 -29.19 18.21
C ASP A 145 -14.33 -28.22 18.35
N ASN A 146 -15.49 -28.76 18.79
CA ASN A 146 -16.57 -27.97 19.33
C ASN A 146 -16.14 -27.45 20.72
N ASP A 147 -15.95 -26.18 20.85
CA ASP A 147 -15.89 -25.38 22.08
C ASP A 147 -14.51 -24.74 22.36
N ASN A 148 -14.46 -23.46 22.15
CA ASN A 148 -13.80 -22.37 22.88
C ASN A 148 -13.36 -21.23 21.93
N SER A 149 -14.26 -20.28 21.79
CA SER A 149 -14.04 -19.00 21.11
C SER A 149 -13.44 -17.96 22.08
N GLU A 150 -12.23 -18.18 22.58
CA GLU A 150 -11.50 -17.18 23.35
C GLU A 150 -10.03 -17.20 22.91
N ASP A 151 -9.68 -16.46 21.89
CA ASP A 151 -8.37 -15.85 21.62
C ASP A 151 -8.24 -15.33 20.17
N ILE A 152 -9.27 -14.60 19.69
CA ILE A 152 -9.27 -14.03 18.33
C ILE A 152 -8.60 -12.62 18.33
N SER A 153 -8.36 -12.00 19.51
CA SER A 153 -8.02 -10.59 19.60
C SER A 153 -6.62 -10.22 19.09
N ASP A 154 -5.61 -11.07 19.27
CA ASP A 154 -4.23 -10.72 18.89
C ASP A 154 -3.95 -10.82 17.36
N ASN A 155 -4.79 -11.57 16.63
CA ASN A 155 -4.68 -11.66 15.17
C ASN A 155 -5.46 -10.57 14.43
N PHE A 156 -6.41 -9.92 15.10
CA PHE A 156 -7.25 -8.88 14.53
C PHE A 156 -6.45 -7.61 14.24
N GLU A 157 -5.53 -7.19 15.13
CA GLU A 157 -4.67 -6.01 14.90
C GLU A 157 -3.86 -6.10 13.59
N MET A 158 -3.40 -7.29 13.25
CA MET A 158 -2.63 -7.51 12.02
C MET A 158 -3.52 -7.53 10.77
N TYR A 159 -4.79 -7.93 10.93
CA TYR A 159 -5.80 -7.87 9.89
C TYR A 159 -6.32 -6.45 9.72
N ASP A 160 -6.49 -5.71 10.81
CA ASP A 160 -6.87 -4.29 10.82
C ASP A 160 -5.77 -3.42 10.19
N GLU A 161 -4.47 -3.68 10.45
CA GLU A 161 -3.37 -3.01 9.74
C GLU A 161 -3.42 -3.27 8.21
N LEU A 162 -3.82 -4.46 7.78
CA LEU A 162 -4.03 -4.77 6.36
C LEU A 162 -5.31 -4.09 5.84
N GLN A 163 -6.34 -4.01 6.64
CA GLN A 163 -7.61 -3.38 6.31
C GLN A 163 -7.47 -1.86 6.28
N GLU A 164 -6.72 -1.24 7.19
CA GLU A 164 -6.38 0.19 7.14
C GLU A 164 -5.55 0.55 5.88
N GLU A 165 -4.65 -0.34 5.43
CA GLU A 165 -3.97 -0.20 4.13
C GLU A 165 -4.96 -0.35 2.95
N TRP A 166 -6.16 -0.95 3.15
CA TRP A 166 -7.19 -1.16 2.13
C TRP A 166 -8.21 -0.04 2.04
N GLU A 167 -8.63 0.53 3.18
CA GLU A 167 -9.65 1.59 3.24
C GLU A 167 -9.21 2.90 2.59
N GLY A 168 -7.92 3.04 2.26
CA GLY A 168 -7.38 4.15 1.50
C GLY A 168 -7.69 4.13 -0.01
N GLU A 169 -8.25 3.06 -0.55
CA GLU A 169 -8.71 2.96 -1.94
C GLU A 169 -10.24 2.81 -1.94
N ASP A 170 -10.98 3.86 -2.34
CA ASP A 170 -12.45 3.89 -2.51
C ASP A 170 -12.96 2.70 -3.32
N TYR A 171 -13.29 1.61 -2.65
CA TYR A 171 -14.13 0.55 -3.19
C TYR A 171 -15.46 0.52 -2.43
N ASP A 172 -16.51 1.02 -3.08
CA ASP A 172 -17.91 0.77 -2.72
C ASP A 172 -18.15 -0.76 -2.69
N SER A 173 -17.94 -1.39 -1.56
CA SER A 173 -18.41 -2.75 -1.31
C SER A 173 -19.38 -2.75 -0.13
N ASP A 174 -20.60 -2.27 -0.38
CA ASP A 174 -21.78 -2.61 0.43
C ASP A 174 -22.10 -4.11 0.23
N GLU A 175 -21.30 -4.99 0.75
CA GLU A 175 -21.66 -6.38 1.01
C GLU A 175 -21.22 -6.73 2.43
N GLU A 176 -22.08 -6.37 3.39
CA GLU A 176 -22.13 -7.06 4.69
C GLU A 176 -22.33 -8.54 4.40
N ARG A 177 -21.28 -9.35 4.56
CA ARG A 177 -21.42 -10.79 4.56
C ARG A 177 -21.56 -11.26 5.98
N ASP A 178 -22.74 -11.81 6.29
CA ASP A 178 -22.92 -12.73 7.39
C ASP A 178 -21.79 -13.78 7.32
N GLU A 179 -20.97 -13.87 8.36
CA GLU A 179 -20.01 -14.95 8.57
C GLU A 179 -20.80 -16.23 8.90
N GLU A 180 -21.39 -16.86 7.88
CA GLU A 180 -21.82 -18.26 7.99
C GLU A 180 -20.56 -19.09 8.27
N LYS A 181 -20.56 -19.83 9.38
CA LYS A 181 -19.49 -20.79 9.72
C LYS A 181 -19.36 -21.80 8.58
N GLU A 182 -18.42 -21.59 7.69
CA GLU A 182 -18.14 -22.49 6.58
C GLU A 182 -17.62 -23.83 7.16
N HIS A 183 -18.40 -24.90 7.00
CA HIS A 183 -17.99 -26.26 7.32
C HIS A 183 -17.18 -26.83 6.15
N TYR A 184 -15.86 -26.93 6.32
CA TYR A 184 -14.97 -27.51 5.32
C TYR A 184 -15.00 -29.02 5.32
N SER A 185 -15.03 -29.63 4.15
CA SER A 185 -14.91 -31.07 3.97
C SER A 185 -13.52 -31.58 4.37
N PRO A 186 -13.35 -32.88 4.69
CA PRO A 186 -12.02 -33.43 4.97
C PRO A 186 -10.99 -33.22 3.86
N TYR A 187 -11.43 -33.19 2.61
CA TYR A 187 -10.56 -32.87 1.46
C TYR A 187 -10.08 -31.41 1.47
N GLU A 188 -10.97 -30.48 1.74
CA GLU A 188 -10.62 -29.05 1.85
C GLU A 188 -9.68 -28.80 3.03
N ILE A 189 -9.89 -29.47 4.15
CA ILE A 189 -8.97 -29.39 5.31
C ILE A 189 -7.56 -29.86 4.95
N GLU A 190 -7.41 -30.89 4.13
CA GLU A 190 -6.08 -31.30 3.63
C GLU A 190 -5.46 -30.22 2.73
N GLN A 191 -6.25 -29.59 1.89
CA GLN A 191 -5.80 -28.48 1.04
C GLN A 191 -5.37 -27.27 1.88
N ILE A 192 -6.15 -26.90 2.89
CA ILE A 192 -5.82 -25.83 3.84
C ILE A 192 -4.50 -26.13 4.56
N LYS A 193 -4.29 -27.36 5.03
CA LYS A 193 -3.02 -27.76 5.66
C LYS A 193 -1.82 -27.64 4.71
N ALA A 194 -1.99 -27.99 3.45
CA ALA A 194 -0.95 -27.84 2.43
C ALA A 194 -0.65 -26.35 2.14
N GLU A 195 -1.68 -25.50 2.16
CA GLU A 195 -1.54 -24.06 2.02
C GLU A 195 -0.78 -23.44 3.20
N ILE A 196 -1.10 -23.84 4.44
CA ILE A 196 -0.37 -23.44 5.66
C ILE A 196 1.13 -23.76 5.54
N LEU A 197 1.47 -24.96 5.10
CA LEU A 197 2.88 -25.35 4.92
C LEU A 197 3.58 -24.48 3.88
N SER A 198 2.90 -24.12 2.79
CA SER A 198 3.44 -23.22 1.76
C SER A 198 3.70 -21.84 2.34
N LEU A 199 2.71 -21.23 3.02
CA LEU A 199 2.81 -19.92 3.64
C LEU A 199 3.93 -19.83 4.68
N LYS A 200 4.05 -20.88 5.54
CA LYS A 200 5.15 -20.97 6.52
C LYS A 200 6.52 -21.06 5.87
N LYS A 201 6.64 -21.83 4.77
CA LYS A 201 7.89 -21.90 4.00
C LYS A 201 8.26 -20.53 3.45
N PHE A 202 7.31 -19.81 2.86
CA PHE A 202 7.56 -18.46 2.29
C PHE A 202 7.91 -17.45 3.39
N ALA A 203 7.18 -17.46 4.51
CA ALA A 203 7.48 -16.59 5.64
C ALA A 203 8.90 -16.83 6.21
N LYS A 204 9.30 -18.10 6.31
CA LYS A 204 10.65 -18.48 6.76
C LYS A 204 11.73 -17.97 5.79
N LEU A 205 11.53 -18.16 4.49
CA LEU A 205 12.43 -17.66 3.46
C LEU A 205 12.51 -16.12 3.51
N ALA A 206 11.37 -15.42 3.62
CA ALA A 206 11.33 -13.97 3.73
C ALA A 206 12.09 -13.46 4.98
N LYS A 207 12.00 -14.14 6.10
CA LYS A 207 12.73 -13.81 7.35
C LYS A 207 14.23 -14.10 7.27
N SER A 208 14.66 -15.04 6.44
CA SER A 208 16.11 -15.32 6.28
C SER A 208 16.84 -14.19 5.52
N ILE A 209 16.09 -13.38 4.76
CA ILE A 209 16.63 -12.23 4.04
C ILE A 209 16.66 -11.02 4.97
N ILE A 210 17.77 -10.85 5.71
CA ILE A 210 17.91 -9.81 6.73
C ILE A 210 17.99 -8.42 6.11
N ILE A 211 18.80 -8.26 5.06
CA ILE A 211 18.95 -7.01 4.30
C ILE A 211 18.58 -7.30 2.86
N ASN A 212 17.53 -6.69 2.39
CA ASN A 212 17.16 -6.82 0.99
C ASN A 212 17.96 -5.85 0.10
N SER A 213 18.08 -6.17 -1.17
CA SER A 213 18.82 -5.37 -2.16
C SER A 213 18.32 -3.91 -2.24
N LYS A 214 17.04 -3.68 -2.02
CA LYS A 214 16.44 -2.35 -1.94
C LYS A 214 16.91 -1.56 -0.73
N GLY A 215 17.04 -2.22 0.43
CA GLY A 215 17.60 -1.64 1.65
C GLY A 215 19.07 -1.26 1.50
N GLU A 216 19.88 -2.08 0.82
CA GLU A 216 21.28 -1.73 0.52
C GLU A 216 21.37 -0.48 -0.37
N LYS A 217 20.52 -0.39 -1.39
CA LYS A 217 20.48 0.78 -2.29
C LYS A 217 19.97 2.04 -1.61
N LEU A 218 19.15 1.92 -0.57
CA LEU A 218 18.76 3.06 0.25
C LEU A 218 19.98 3.75 0.87
N PHE A 219 20.95 2.99 1.39
CA PHE A 219 22.18 3.59 1.93
C PHE A 219 22.98 4.30 0.84
N THR A 220 23.12 3.69 -0.33
CA THR A 220 23.79 4.33 -1.49
C THR A 220 23.11 5.65 -1.84
N ALA A 221 21.78 5.66 -1.93
CA ALA A 221 20.99 6.84 -2.24
C ALA A 221 21.15 7.93 -1.16
N LEU A 222 21.09 7.57 0.12
CA LEU A 222 21.29 8.51 1.23
C LEU A 222 22.70 9.10 1.22
N GLN A 223 23.73 8.29 1.03
CA GLN A 223 25.12 8.75 0.98
C GLN A 223 25.30 9.77 -0.17
N ARG A 224 24.85 9.43 -1.38
CA ARG A 224 24.91 10.34 -2.53
C ARG A 224 24.14 11.64 -2.28
N GLY A 225 22.94 11.53 -1.72
CA GLY A 225 22.14 12.70 -1.35
C GLY A 225 22.84 13.60 -0.33
N PHE A 226 23.43 13.03 0.72
CA PHE A 226 24.15 13.77 1.74
C PHE A 226 25.46 14.38 1.22
N ASP A 227 26.14 13.73 0.28
CA ASP A 227 27.31 14.28 -0.36
C ASP A 227 26.98 15.51 -1.23
N GLU A 228 25.88 15.43 -1.98
CA GLU A 228 25.38 16.60 -2.75
C GLU A 228 24.92 17.75 -1.81
N MET A 229 24.23 17.44 -0.71
CA MET A 229 23.88 18.44 0.30
C MET A 229 25.13 19.11 0.88
N GLY A 230 26.20 18.34 1.13
CA GLY A 230 27.48 18.89 1.58
C GLY A 230 28.10 19.88 0.59
N ARG A 231 28.02 19.60 -0.71
CA ARG A 231 28.55 20.48 -1.78
C ARG A 231 27.84 21.84 -1.83
N ILE A 232 26.55 21.87 -1.51
CA ILE A 232 25.75 23.10 -1.51
C ILE A 232 25.57 23.70 -0.11
N SER A 233 26.30 23.18 0.89
CA SER A 233 26.21 23.59 2.30
C SER A 233 24.79 23.51 2.88
N ALA A 234 24.00 22.56 2.42
CA ALA A 234 22.65 22.30 2.93
C ALA A 234 22.67 21.37 4.15
N PRO A 235 21.68 21.48 5.06
CA PRO A 235 21.55 20.56 6.18
C PRO A 235 21.37 19.11 5.71
N ARG A 236 22.09 18.17 6.33
CA ARG A 236 21.99 16.74 6.05
C ARG A 236 20.69 16.17 6.63
N LYS A 237 19.58 16.36 5.92
CA LYS A 237 18.25 15.85 6.29
C LYS A 237 17.64 15.17 5.09
N ALA A 238 17.03 14.00 5.30
CA ALA A 238 16.32 13.27 4.26
C ALA A 238 14.93 12.88 4.77
N ILE A 239 13.95 12.85 3.87
CA ILE A 239 12.63 12.29 4.11
C ILE A 239 12.53 11.03 3.26
N ILE A 240 12.18 9.92 3.89
CA ILE A 240 11.97 8.63 3.25
C ILE A 240 10.48 8.35 3.28
N PHE A 241 9.87 8.21 2.11
CA PHE A 241 8.47 7.84 1.98
C PHE A 241 8.35 6.34 1.73
N THR A 242 7.39 5.72 2.38
CA THR A 242 6.98 4.33 2.15
C THR A 242 5.47 4.20 2.30
N GLU A 243 4.87 3.30 1.56
CA GLU A 243 3.41 3.06 1.59
C GLU A 243 2.99 2.16 2.77
N SER A 244 3.93 1.38 3.35
CA SER A 244 3.63 0.40 4.39
C SER A 244 4.29 0.76 5.72
N THR A 245 3.53 0.72 6.81
CA THR A 245 4.03 0.89 8.19
C THR A 245 5.03 -0.19 8.55
N ARG A 246 4.89 -1.41 8.02
CA ARG A 246 5.85 -2.51 8.21
C ARG A 246 7.18 -2.22 7.53
N THR A 247 7.15 -1.69 6.32
CA THR A 247 8.38 -1.22 5.63
C THR A 247 9.00 -0.04 6.38
N GLN A 248 8.21 0.85 6.96
CA GLN A 248 8.69 1.93 7.82
C GLN A 248 9.46 1.39 9.03
N LYS A 249 8.89 0.40 9.75
CA LYS A 249 9.56 -0.28 10.89
C LYS A 249 10.87 -0.96 10.46
N TYR A 250 10.86 -1.65 9.31
CA TYR A 250 12.07 -2.27 8.74
C TYR A 250 13.16 -1.24 8.42
N VAL A 251 12.82 -0.18 7.69
CA VAL A 251 13.76 0.88 7.32
C VAL A 251 14.32 1.57 8.57
N ARG A 252 13.50 1.79 9.60
CA ARG A 252 13.96 2.30 10.88
C ARG A 252 15.03 1.39 11.49
N SER A 253 14.75 0.10 11.66
CA SER A 253 15.70 -0.87 12.24
C SER A 253 17.00 -0.93 11.44
N LEU A 254 16.89 -0.90 10.11
CA LEU A 254 18.03 -0.90 9.20
C LEU A 254 18.92 0.34 9.39
N LEU A 255 18.32 1.52 9.51
CA LEU A 255 19.03 2.77 9.73
C LEU A 255 19.62 2.86 11.14
N GLU A 256 18.88 2.42 12.17
CA GLU A 256 19.37 2.41 13.56
C GLU A 256 20.63 1.53 13.71
N SER A 257 20.63 0.34 13.09
CA SER A 257 21.80 -0.56 13.06
C SER A 257 23.00 0.02 12.30
N SER A 258 22.76 1.00 11.43
CA SER A 258 23.77 1.62 10.56
C SER A 258 24.26 3.00 11.05
N GLY A 259 24.06 3.29 12.35
CA GLY A 259 24.62 4.49 13.00
C GLY A 259 23.71 5.74 12.95
N TYR A 260 22.45 5.58 12.57
CA TYR A 260 21.45 6.65 12.62
C TYR A 260 20.56 6.59 13.87
N SER A 261 20.89 5.76 14.86
CA SER A 261 20.14 5.68 16.12
C SER A 261 19.99 7.06 16.77
N GLY A 262 18.80 7.39 17.24
CA GLY A 262 18.46 8.69 17.83
C GLY A 262 18.35 9.85 16.84
N LYS A 263 18.46 9.60 15.54
CA LYS A 263 18.36 10.62 14.48
C LYS A 263 17.16 10.41 13.55
N ILE A 264 16.27 9.48 13.89
CA ILE A 264 15.14 9.08 13.07
C ILE A 264 13.85 9.50 13.76
N VAL A 265 12.98 10.14 13.01
CA VAL A 265 11.60 10.44 13.42
C VAL A 265 10.67 9.71 12.49
N LEU A 266 9.72 8.96 13.03
CA LEU A 266 8.66 8.32 12.29
C LEU A 266 7.45 9.23 12.23
N PHE A 267 6.81 9.25 11.07
CA PHE A 267 5.57 9.97 10.86
C PHE A 267 4.63 9.08 10.03
N ASN A 268 3.45 8.78 10.55
CA ASN A 268 2.41 7.99 9.90
C ASN A 268 1.02 8.47 10.36
N GLY A 269 -0.05 7.91 9.81
CA GLY A 269 -1.42 8.31 10.12
C GLY A 269 -1.87 8.07 11.56
N SER A 270 -1.18 7.19 12.29
CA SER A 270 -1.48 6.86 13.69
C SER A 270 -0.62 7.63 14.71
N ASN A 271 0.22 8.57 14.27
CA ASN A 271 0.92 9.44 15.20
C ASN A 271 -0.09 10.38 15.87
N THR A 272 -0.42 10.08 17.12
CA THR A 272 -1.05 11.03 18.04
C THR A 272 0.06 11.76 18.81
N ASP A 273 0.00 13.09 18.85
CA ASP A 273 0.89 13.94 19.66
C ASP A 273 0.80 13.61 21.17
#